data_80cbcdef2127a6f469ac4ce489ac15ac
#
_entry.id   80cbcdef2127a6f469ac4ce489ac15ac
#
_cell.length_a   1.000
_cell.length_b   1.000
_cell.length_c   1.000
_cell.angle_alpha   90.00
_cell.angle_beta   90.00
_cell.angle_gamma   90.00
#
_symmetry.space_group_name_H-M   'P 1'
#
loop_
_entity.id
_entity.type
_entity.pdbx_description
1 polymer ?
#
loop_
_entity_poly.entity_id
_entity_poly.type
_entity_poly.pdbx_seq_one_letter_code
_entity_poly.pdbx_strand_id
1 'polypeptide(L)'
;MRYVFSLFVTLLLACGSVLANGPLLQKLQQIKEISGIRELKVQPYTEYYEFWYEQPIDHNNPSKGTFKQRVLLGHRDFNAPMVAILEGYGIYSPAESELSKLFKTNQLTIEHRFFNNSKPEGETPWTDLTLKQAATDQHEIIQALRQKIYPNTKWISTGISKGGQTTVYHRYFYPEDVELSVPYVAPINLEKIDPRLEKFLSKLGGTPENRKLLEGGGKDIKWQIFDFQKRCLENMDKLMPLMQELTQAKGYSFNKVGGTERAFKLTILEFPFAFWQWGNNINEMPQPEEDDYNEIFNYLVKVSSPDFFDDKAIENLQAFYYAALTETGMYAYNTKPFKKFFKDEPEPIITFDFAMPKGYENAPFNTQQLQDINHWLQTNAENILFIYGGSDPWSATAVDLKKNDKCRKYIKANMDHKCRIASFENLTRSAIIKVLKSWLTGTEVEEE
;
A
#
# COMPACT_ATOMS: atom_id res chain seq x y z
N MET A 1 -42.25 9.73 -68.33
CA MET A 1 -42.14 9.78 -66.87
C MET A 1 -42.15 8.35 -66.32
N ARG A 2 -40.97 7.79 -66.06
CA ARG A 2 -40.83 6.47 -65.45
C ARG A 2 -39.82 6.64 -64.34
N TYR A 3 -40.24 6.49 -63.08
CA TYR A 3 -39.39 6.46 -61.91
C TYR A 3 -38.77 5.07 -61.74
N VAL A 4 -37.43 5.01 -61.75
CA VAL A 4 -36.66 3.82 -61.44
C VAL A 4 -36.30 3.92 -59.97
N PHE A 5 -36.90 3.05 -59.11
CA PHE A 5 -36.51 2.86 -57.73
C PHE A 5 -35.26 1.95 -57.66
N SER A 6 -34.13 2.53 -57.27
CA SER A 6 -32.91 1.78 -57.01
C SER A 6 -32.92 1.34 -55.58
N LEU A 7 -33.00 0.04 -55.35
CA LEU A 7 -32.94 -0.60 -54.03
C LEU A 7 -31.45 -0.75 -53.63
N PHE A 8 -30.94 0.10 -52.73
CA PHE A 8 -29.67 -0.10 -52.10
C PHE A 8 -29.82 -1.12 -50.96
N VAL A 9 -29.34 -2.34 -51.21
CA VAL A 9 -29.14 -3.35 -50.16
C VAL A 9 -27.84 -3.01 -49.46
N THR A 10 -27.94 -2.43 -48.26
CA THR A 10 -26.80 -2.21 -47.37
C THR A 10 -26.47 -3.53 -46.68
N LEU A 11 -25.43 -4.19 -47.14
CA LEU A 11 -24.87 -5.37 -46.47
C LEU A 11 -24.16 -4.88 -45.21
N LEU A 12 -24.78 -4.99 -44.04
CA LEU A 12 -24.15 -4.84 -42.74
C LEU A 12 -23.21 -6.03 -42.53
N LEU A 13 -21.94 -5.84 -42.89
CA LEU A 13 -20.86 -6.70 -42.41
C LEU A 13 -20.74 -6.50 -40.90
N ALA A 14 -21.37 -7.37 -40.12
CA ALA A 14 -21.04 -7.54 -38.74
C ALA A 14 -19.61 -8.07 -38.67
N CYS A 15 -18.64 -7.15 -38.52
CA CYS A 15 -17.30 -7.50 -38.04
C CYS A 15 -17.44 -8.01 -36.60
N GLY A 16 -17.82 -9.28 -36.45
CA GLY A 16 -17.54 -10.01 -35.24
C GLY A 16 -16.03 -10.04 -35.07
N SER A 17 -15.50 -9.25 -34.14
CA SER A 17 -14.15 -9.45 -33.64
C SER A 17 -14.07 -10.89 -33.13
N VAL A 18 -13.51 -11.77 -33.93
CA VAL A 18 -13.03 -13.07 -33.47
C VAL A 18 -11.94 -12.72 -32.46
N LEU A 19 -12.29 -12.68 -31.17
CA LEU A 19 -11.33 -12.74 -30.09
C LEU A 19 -10.51 -14.00 -30.36
N ALA A 20 -9.25 -13.81 -30.76
CA ALA A 20 -8.32 -14.91 -30.85
C ALA A 20 -8.28 -15.54 -29.46
N ASN A 21 -8.90 -16.71 -29.29
CA ASN A 21 -8.91 -17.47 -28.03
C ASN A 21 -7.48 -17.91 -27.72
N GLY A 22 -6.71 -17.07 -27.06
CA GLY A 22 -5.39 -17.44 -26.55
C GLY A 22 -5.47 -18.65 -25.63
N PRO A 23 -4.41 -19.46 -25.54
CA PRO A 23 -4.41 -20.65 -24.70
C PRO A 23 -4.69 -20.35 -23.23
N LEU A 24 -4.27 -19.17 -22.74
CA LEU A 24 -4.55 -18.74 -21.39
C LEU A 24 -6.04 -18.45 -21.17
N LEU A 25 -6.70 -17.77 -22.11
CA LEU A 25 -8.12 -17.48 -22.00
C LEU A 25 -8.96 -18.76 -21.88
N GLN A 26 -8.66 -19.78 -22.69
CA GLN A 26 -9.35 -21.07 -22.62
C GLN A 26 -9.20 -21.74 -21.24
N LYS A 27 -8.03 -21.64 -20.62
CA LYS A 27 -7.77 -22.20 -19.28
C LYS A 27 -8.49 -21.39 -18.18
N LEU A 28 -8.50 -20.05 -18.26
CA LEU A 28 -9.22 -19.18 -17.33
C LEU A 28 -10.72 -19.47 -17.34
N GLN A 29 -11.31 -19.70 -18.52
CA GLN A 29 -12.72 -20.02 -18.68
C GLN A 29 -13.14 -21.36 -18.05
N GLN A 30 -12.20 -22.24 -17.73
CA GLN A 30 -12.43 -23.54 -17.08
C GLN A 30 -12.48 -23.44 -15.54
N ILE A 31 -12.12 -22.31 -14.97
CA ILE A 31 -12.19 -22.05 -13.52
C ILE A 31 -13.57 -21.44 -13.22
N LYS A 32 -14.41 -22.18 -12.52
CA LYS A 32 -15.83 -21.82 -12.32
C LYS A 32 -16.04 -20.54 -11.51
N GLU A 33 -15.07 -20.23 -10.62
CA GLU A 33 -15.06 -19.03 -9.79
C GLU A 33 -14.73 -17.76 -10.58
N ILE A 34 -14.18 -17.90 -11.82
CA ILE A 34 -13.78 -16.77 -12.66
C ILE A 34 -14.94 -16.30 -13.55
N SER A 35 -15.13 -14.99 -13.59
CA SER A 35 -16.13 -14.33 -14.44
C SER A 35 -15.61 -12.99 -14.96
N GLY A 36 -16.31 -12.40 -15.96
CA GLY A 36 -16.02 -11.05 -16.46
C GLY A 36 -14.61 -10.87 -17.01
N ILE A 37 -14.06 -11.90 -17.68
CA ILE A 37 -12.71 -11.86 -18.24
C ILE A 37 -12.65 -10.79 -19.34
N ARG A 38 -11.68 -9.88 -19.21
CA ARG A 38 -11.41 -8.80 -20.16
C ARG A 38 -9.92 -8.76 -20.51
N GLU A 39 -9.61 -8.79 -21.81
CA GLU A 39 -8.23 -8.64 -22.27
C GLU A 39 -7.78 -7.17 -22.13
N LEU A 40 -6.56 -6.99 -21.65
CA LEU A 40 -5.85 -5.71 -21.60
C LEU A 40 -4.58 -5.81 -22.42
N LYS A 41 -4.08 -4.68 -22.93
CA LYS A 41 -2.80 -4.63 -23.65
C LYS A 41 -1.72 -4.02 -22.75
N VAL A 42 -0.94 -4.87 -22.10
CA VAL A 42 0.11 -4.47 -21.15
C VAL A 42 1.43 -5.11 -21.55
N GLN A 43 2.39 -4.27 -21.96
CA GLN A 43 3.74 -4.75 -22.24
C GLN A 43 4.48 -5.08 -20.93
N PRO A 44 5.33 -6.10 -20.91
CA PRO A 44 5.78 -6.95 -22.02
C PRO A 44 5.08 -8.35 -22.10
N TYR A 45 3.86 -8.46 -21.55
CA TYR A 45 3.12 -9.71 -21.51
C TYR A 45 2.54 -10.07 -22.89
N THR A 46 2.53 -11.37 -23.21
CA THR A 46 1.94 -11.89 -24.44
C THR A 46 0.42 -11.88 -24.40
N GLU A 47 -0.13 -12.20 -23.23
CA GLU A 47 -1.54 -12.08 -22.90
C GLU A 47 -1.68 -11.38 -21.55
N TYR A 48 -2.69 -10.52 -21.38
CA TYR A 48 -2.97 -9.85 -20.11
C TYR A 48 -4.47 -9.75 -19.91
N TYR A 49 -4.96 -10.30 -18.79
CA TYR A 49 -6.38 -10.33 -18.49
C TYR A 49 -6.68 -9.69 -17.15
N GLU A 50 -7.82 -9.00 -17.11
CA GLU A 50 -8.55 -8.64 -15.90
C GLU A 50 -9.73 -9.59 -15.77
N PHE A 51 -10.01 -10.07 -14.56
CA PHE A 51 -11.18 -10.89 -14.27
C PHE A 51 -11.62 -10.74 -12.82
N TRP A 52 -12.79 -11.25 -12.53
CA TRP A 52 -13.37 -11.31 -11.20
C TRP A 52 -13.34 -12.75 -10.71
N TYR A 53 -12.86 -12.94 -9.47
CA TYR A 53 -12.88 -14.23 -8.78
C TYR A 53 -13.92 -14.19 -7.68
N GLU A 54 -14.82 -15.18 -7.62
CA GLU A 54 -15.85 -15.28 -6.60
C GLU A 54 -15.26 -15.80 -5.30
N GLN A 55 -15.42 -15.05 -4.21
CA GLN A 55 -14.93 -15.35 -2.87
C GLN A 55 -16.07 -15.42 -1.87
N PRO A 56 -16.03 -16.29 -0.86
CA PRO A 56 -16.93 -16.20 0.29
C PRO A 56 -16.66 -14.90 1.08
N ILE A 57 -17.71 -14.29 1.59
CA ILE A 57 -17.57 -13.20 2.57
C ILE A 57 -16.81 -13.70 3.81
N ASP A 58 -17.16 -14.89 4.27
CA ASP A 58 -16.50 -15.57 5.39
C ASP A 58 -16.16 -17.01 4.99
N HIS A 59 -14.86 -17.31 4.87
CA HIS A 59 -14.38 -18.64 4.49
C HIS A 59 -14.74 -19.72 5.52
N ASN A 60 -15.01 -19.35 6.78
CA ASN A 60 -15.47 -20.27 7.81
C ASN A 60 -16.98 -20.48 7.79
N ASN A 61 -17.73 -19.56 7.15
CA ASN A 61 -19.18 -19.64 7.03
C ASN A 61 -19.66 -19.14 5.65
N PRO A 62 -19.52 -19.96 4.60
CA PRO A 62 -19.89 -19.56 3.23
C PRO A 62 -21.37 -19.19 3.04
N SER A 63 -22.24 -19.55 4.02
CA SER A 63 -23.66 -19.18 3.97
C SER A 63 -23.91 -17.68 4.12
N LYS A 64 -22.92 -16.89 4.55
CA LYS A 64 -23.00 -15.42 4.56
C LYS A 64 -23.05 -14.79 3.16
N GLY A 65 -22.83 -15.56 2.09
CA GLY A 65 -22.79 -15.09 0.72
C GLY A 65 -21.39 -14.91 0.17
N THR A 66 -21.31 -14.33 -1.02
CA THR A 66 -20.06 -14.15 -1.78
C THR A 66 -19.87 -12.71 -2.22
N PHE A 67 -18.66 -12.38 -2.64
CA PHE A 67 -18.34 -11.17 -3.36
C PHE A 67 -17.38 -11.49 -4.51
N LYS A 68 -17.22 -10.56 -5.44
CA LYS A 68 -16.30 -10.70 -6.56
C LYS A 68 -15.05 -9.89 -6.28
N GLN A 69 -13.90 -10.55 -6.33
CA GLN A 69 -12.59 -9.95 -6.11
C GLN A 69 -11.90 -9.72 -7.45
N ARG A 70 -11.38 -8.52 -7.68
CA ARG A 70 -10.69 -8.11 -8.90
C ARG A 70 -9.30 -8.69 -8.94
N VAL A 71 -8.94 -9.26 -10.09
CA VAL A 71 -7.64 -9.91 -10.32
C VAL A 71 -7.11 -9.50 -11.69
N LEU A 72 -5.80 -9.24 -11.76
CA LEU A 72 -5.08 -9.05 -13.02
C LEU A 72 -4.06 -10.17 -13.22
N LEU A 73 -3.95 -10.69 -14.43
CA LEU A 73 -3.00 -11.74 -14.79
C LEU A 73 -2.26 -11.40 -16.08
N GLY A 74 -0.96 -11.13 -15.95
CA GLY A 74 -0.03 -10.97 -17.06
C GLY A 74 0.73 -12.27 -17.36
N HIS A 75 0.63 -12.76 -18.57
CA HIS A 75 1.22 -14.02 -19.02
C HIS A 75 2.38 -13.78 -19.99
N ARG A 76 3.49 -14.47 -19.78
CA ARG A 76 4.64 -14.55 -20.68
C ARG A 76 4.79 -15.96 -21.27
N ASP A 77 4.80 -16.96 -20.38
CA ASP A 77 5.02 -18.37 -20.71
C ASP A 77 4.49 -19.25 -19.58
N PHE A 78 3.94 -20.44 -19.91
CA PHE A 78 3.39 -21.37 -18.90
C PHE A 78 4.46 -22.00 -17.99
N ASN A 79 5.73 -21.96 -18.38
CA ASN A 79 6.86 -22.47 -17.58
C ASN A 79 7.63 -21.36 -16.85
N ALA A 80 7.36 -20.08 -17.16
CA ALA A 80 7.98 -18.98 -16.46
C ALA A 80 7.48 -18.90 -15.00
N PRO A 81 8.32 -18.49 -14.04
CA PRO A 81 7.87 -18.30 -12.67
C PRO A 81 6.72 -17.29 -12.59
N MET A 82 6.01 -17.27 -11.48
CA MET A 82 4.92 -16.35 -11.20
C MET A 82 5.30 -15.39 -10.06
N VAL A 83 5.10 -14.09 -10.26
CA VAL A 83 5.08 -13.11 -9.19
C VAL A 83 3.62 -12.80 -8.84
N ALA A 84 3.22 -13.09 -7.61
CA ALA A 84 1.94 -12.74 -7.03
C ALA A 84 2.07 -11.44 -6.23
N ILE A 85 1.50 -10.35 -6.73
CA ILE A 85 1.38 -9.08 -6.02
C ILE A 85 0.13 -9.15 -5.16
N LEU A 86 0.34 -9.16 -3.85
CA LEU A 86 -0.73 -9.21 -2.84
C LEU A 86 -1.01 -7.79 -2.38
N GLU A 87 -1.99 -7.15 -3.03
CA GLU A 87 -2.30 -5.76 -2.72
C GLU A 87 -2.81 -5.60 -1.29
N GLY A 88 -2.46 -4.47 -0.69
CA GLY A 88 -3.06 -4.05 0.59
C GLY A 88 -4.24 -3.11 0.40
N TYR A 89 -4.46 -2.69 -0.84
CA TYR A 89 -5.42 -1.68 -1.28
C TYR A 89 -6.13 -2.14 -2.56
N GLY A 90 -6.74 -1.18 -3.28
CA GLY A 90 -7.21 -1.39 -4.64
C GLY A 90 -6.06 -1.47 -5.64
N ILE A 91 -6.32 -2.08 -6.80
CA ILE A 91 -5.38 -2.09 -7.92
C ILE A 91 -5.54 -0.78 -8.71
N TYR A 92 -4.48 0.03 -8.75
CA TYR A 92 -4.50 1.33 -9.43
C TYR A 92 -4.00 1.28 -10.87
N SER A 93 -3.07 0.38 -11.17
CA SER A 93 -2.45 0.31 -12.50
C SER A 93 -2.01 -1.12 -12.84
N PRO A 94 -2.19 -1.58 -14.08
CA PRO A 94 -1.71 -2.87 -14.57
C PRO A 94 -0.23 -2.82 -14.97
N ALA A 95 0.65 -2.27 -14.13
CA ALA A 95 2.07 -2.12 -14.44
C ALA A 95 2.88 -3.38 -14.12
N GLU A 96 3.95 -3.60 -14.89
CA GLU A 96 4.93 -4.65 -14.59
C GLU A 96 5.73 -4.29 -13.33
N SER A 97 5.77 -5.22 -12.35
CA SER A 97 6.50 -5.05 -11.10
C SER A 97 8.02 -5.16 -11.29
N GLU A 98 8.79 -4.64 -10.31
CA GLU A 98 10.25 -4.76 -10.29
C GLU A 98 10.70 -6.23 -10.34
N LEU A 99 10.07 -7.11 -9.56
CA LEU A 99 10.41 -8.53 -9.53
C LEU A 99 10.08 -9.23 -10.86
N SER A 100 8.96 -8.88 -11.49
CA SER A 100 8.62 -9.41 -12.79
C SER A 100 9.65 -9.03 -13.86
N LYS A 101 10.15 -7.80 -13.83
CA LYS A 101 11.26 -7.34 -14.70
C LYS A 101 12.55 -8.10 -14.43
N LEU A 102 12.93 -8.25 -13.16
CA LEU A 102 14.18 -8.89 -12.75
C LEU A 102 14.24 -10.37 -13.12
N PHE A 103 13.12 -11.09 -12.96
CA PHE A 103 13.06 -12.54 -13.15
C PHE A 103 12.31 -12.97 -14.43
N LYS A 104 11.79 -12.00 -15.22
CA LYS A 104 11.02 -12.24 -16.45
C LYS A 104 9.83 -13.19 -16.23
N THR A 105 9.06 -12.93 -15.19
CA THR A 105 7.99 -13.80 -14.72
C THR A 105 6.64 -13.48 -15.35
N ASN A 106 5.68 -14.39 -15.23
CA ASN A 106 4.27 -14.05 -15.22
C ASN A 106 3.96 -13.18 -14.02
N GLN A 107 2.84 -12.48 -14.02
CA GLN A 107 2.44 -11.62 -12.90
C GLN A 107 0.95 -11.76 -12.60
N LEU A 108 0.64 -12.10 -11.36
CA LEU A 108 -0.69 -12.08 -10.80
C LEU A 108 -0.80 -10.88 -9.86
N THR A 109 -1.86 -10.08 -9.96
CA THR A 109 -2.13 -8.98 -9.01
C THR A 109 -3.53 -9.19 -8.45
N ILE A 110 -3.63 -9.29 -7.12
CA ILE A 110 -4.89 -9.55 -6.40
C ILE A 110 -5.27 -8.31 -5.61
N GLU A 111 -6.41 -7.70 -5.94
CA GLU A 111 -6.99 -6.59 -5.18
C GLU A 111 -7.35 -7.07 -3.76
N HIS A 112 -7.11 -6.23 -2.74
CA HIS A 112 -7.48 -6.61 -1.37
C HIS A 112 -9.00 -6.60 -1.21
N ARG A 113 -9.54 -7.56 -0.39
CA ARG A 113 -10.97 -7.59 -0.08
C ARG A 113 -11.45 -6.25 0.48
N PHE A 114 -12.65 -5.86 0.09
CA PHE A 114 -13.40 -4.68 0.51
C PHE A 114 -12.83 -3.33 0.02
N PHE A 115 -11.87 -3.36 -0.92
CA PHE A 115 -11.47 -2.18 -1.68
C PHE A 115 -12.20 -2.07 -3.01
N ASN A 116 -12.47 -0.86 -3.45
CA ASN A 116 -13.16 -0.53 -4.70
C ASN A 116 -14.44 -1.36 -4.88
N ASN A 117 -14.48 -2.18 -5.94
CA ASN A 117 -15.59 -3.09 -6.25
C ASN A 117 -15.34 -4.53 -5.74
N SER A 118 -14.19 -4.82 -5.09
CA SER A 118 -13.88 -6.12 -4.47
C SER A 118 -14.57 -6.28 -3.13
N LYS A 119 -15.89 -6.05 -3.07
CA LYS A 119 -16.74 -6.10 -1.89
C LYS A 119 -18.13 -6.61 -2.22
N PRO A 120 -18.89 -7.13 -1.22
CA PRO A 120 -20.29 -7.50 -1.42
C PRO A 120 -21.14 -6.30 -1.82
N GLU A 121 -22.27 -6.57 -2.47
CA GLU A 121 -23.30 -5.55 -2.65
C GLU A 121 -23.94 -5.15 -1.31
N GLY A 122 -24.26 -3.87 -1.17
CA GLY A 122 -24.87 -3.33 0.04
C GLY A 122 -23.84 -2.95 1.13
N GLU A 123 -24.15 -3.26 2.38
CA GLU A 123 -23.32 -2.90 3.52
C GLU A 123 -22.07 -3.79 3.60
N THR A 124 -20.90 -3.17 3.82
CA THR A 124 -19.65 -3.91 3.94
C THR A 124 -19.59 -4.66 5.28
N PRO A 125 -19.38 -5.99 5.27
CA PRO A 125 -19.33 -6.81 6.48
C PRO A 125 -17.95 -6.66 7.16
N TRP A 126 -17.73 -5.54 7.85
CA TRP A 126 -16.43 -5.15 8.40
C TRP A 126 -15.78 -6.20 9.30
N THR A 127 -16.57 -6.95 10.07
CA THR A 127 -16.06 -8.01 10.95
C THR A 127 -15.41 -9.17 10.20
N ASP A 128 -15.68 -9.31 8.89
CA ASP A 128 -15.07 -10.29 8.02
C ASP A 128 -13.84 -9.73 7.27
N LEU A 129 -13.46 -8.48 7.53
CA LEU A 129 -12.18 -7.90 7.07
C LEU A 129 -11.09 -8.22 8.10
N THR A 130 -10.57 -9.44 8.07
CA THR A 130 -9.47 -9.88 8.93
C THR A 130 -8.25 -10.31 8.12
N LEU A 131 -7.07 -10.33 8.77
CA LEU A 131 -5.82 -10.79 8.14
C LEU A 131 -5.96 -12.21 7.59
N LYS A 132 -6.62 -13.10 8.36
CA LYS A 132 -6.82 -14.49 7.95
C LYS A 132 -7.75 -14.61 6.75
N GLN A 133 -8.85 -13.87 6.71
CA GLN A 133 -9.80 -13.88 5.59
C GLN A 133 -9.12 -13.36 4.31
N ALA A 134 -8.37 -12.25 4.39
CA ALA A 134 -7.65 -11.69 3.25
C ALA A 134 -6.56 -12.65 2.74
N ALA A 135 -5.82 -13.31 3.65
CA ALA A 135 -4.82 -14.31 3.26
C ALA A 135 -5.47 -15.55 2.61
N THR A 136 -6.67 -15.93 3.07
CA THR A 136 -7.41 -17.07 2.50
C THR A 136 -7.92 -16.74 1.09
N ASP A 137 -8.40 -15.52 0.83
CA ASP A 137 -8.74 -15.09 -0.53
C ASP A 137 -7.57 -15.27 -1.51
N GLN A 138 -6.39 -14.84 -1.09
CA GLN A 138 -5.17 -14.92 -1.90
C GLN A 138 -4.76 -16.37 -2.13
N HIS A 139 -4.85 -17.20 -1.10
CA HIS A 139 -4.60 -18.63 -1.15
C HIS A 139 -5.49 -19.32 -2.21
N GLU A 140 -6.80 -19.11 -2.15
CA GLU A 140 -7.76 -19.71 -3.07
C GLU A 140 -7.47 -19.36 -4.53
N ILE A 141 -7.18 -18.09 -4.82
CA ILE A 141 -6.82 -17.64 -6.18
C ILE A 141 -5.50 -18.27 -6.63
N ILE A 142 -4.47 -18.25 -5.78
CA ILE A 142 -3.15 -18.83 -6.08
C ILE A 142 -3.30 -20.32 -6.37
N GLN A 143 -4.02 -21.08 -5.52
CA GLN A 143 -4.23 -22.51 -5.70
C GLN A 143 -5.03 -22.84 -6.96
N ALA A 144 -6.10 -22.08 -7.26
CA ALA A 144 -6.89 -22.27 -8.46
C ALA A 144 -6.05 -22.10 -9.74
N LEU A 145 -5.25 -21.04 -9.81
CA LEU A 145 -4.39 -20.77 -10.95
C LEU A 145 -3.21 -21.75 -11.04
N ARG A 146 -2.58 -22.09 -9.90
CA ARG A 146 -1.50 -23.08 -9.84
C ARG A 146 -1.97 -24.42 -10.38
N GLN A 147 -3.06 -24.97 -9.85
CA GLN A 147 -3.53 -26.32 -10.22
C GLN A 147 -4.03 -26.39 -11.66
N LYS A 148 -4.70 -25.36 -12.16
CA LYS A 148 -5.36 -25.40 -13.47
C LYS A 148 -4.52 -24.85 -14.61
N ILE A 149 -3.61 -23.91 -14.34
CA ILE A 149 -2.90 -23.18 -15.40
C ILE A 149 -1.38 -23.35 -15.28
N TYR A 150 -0.82 -23.23 -14.06
CA TYR A 150 0.62 -23.16 -13.81
C TYR A 150 1.13 -24.23 -12.83
N PRO A 151 0.90 -25.55 -13.09
CA PRO A 151 1.16 -26.61 -12.09
C PRO A 151 2.64 -26.81 -11.75
N ASN A 152 3.54 -26.43 -12.64
CA ASN A 152 4.98 -26.68 -12.51
C ASN A 152 5.81 -25.40 -12.33
N THR A 153 5.16 -24.25 -12.09
CA THR A 153 5.87 -22.98 -11.94
C THR A 153 6.27 -22.72 -10.49
N LYS A 154 7.35 -21.95 -10.32
CA LYS A 154 7.78 -21.38 -9.05
C LYS A 154 7.07 -20.08 -8.80
N TRP A 155 6.72 -19.79 -7.54
CA TRP A 155 5.93 -18.61 -7.17
C TRP A 155 6.68 -17.71 -6.19
N ILE A 156 6.53 -16.41 -6.37
CA ILE A 156 7.07 -15.37 -5.51
C ILE A 156 5.89 -14.51 -5.08
N SER A 157 5.72 -14.26 -3.78
CA SER A 157 4.77 -13.26 -3.32
C SER A 157 5.47 -11.94 -3.03
N THR A 158 4.78 -10.84 -3.28
CA THR A 158 5.30 -9.49 -3.03
C THR A 158 4.16 -8.50 -2.81
N GLY A 159 4.51 -7.35 -2.25
CA GLY A 159 3.62 -6.22 -2.07
C GLY A 159 4.37 -5.04 -1.47
N ILE A 160 3.75 -3.87 -1.54
CA ILE A 160 4.36 -2.61 -1.10
C ILE A 160 3.52 -2.04 0.04
N SER A 161 4.18 -1.56 1.12
CA SER A 161 3.48 -0.91 2.24
C SER A 161 2.48 -1.88 2.91
N LYS A 162 1.19 -1.54 2.98
CA LYS A 162 0.16 -2.48 3.42
C LYS A 162 0.14 -3.76 2.57
N GLY A 163 0.44 -3.70 1.25
CA GLY A 163 0.63 -4.89 0.42
C GLY A 163 1.83 -5.74 0.87
N GLY A 164 2.89 -5.10 1.36
CA GLY A 164 4.01 -5.79 2.01
C GLY A 164 3.59 -6.48 3.31
N GLN A 165 2.76 -5.83 4.14
CA GLN A 165 2.15 -6.48 5.32
C GLN A 165 1.29 -7.69 4.88
N THR A 166 0.43 -7.51 3.87
CA THR A 166 -0.42 -8.57 3.30
C THR A 166 0.43 -9.76 2.84
N THR A 167 1.57 -9.50 2.20
CA THR A 167 2.54 -10.54 1.79
C THR A 167 3.07 -11.34 2.99
N VAL A 168 3.41 -10.66 4.09
CA VAL A 168 3.88 -11.32 5.33
C VAL A 168 2.75 -12.16 5.96
N TYR A 169 1.54 -11.62 6.03
CA TYR A 169 0.41 -12.31 6.61
C TYR A 169 -0.01 -13.54 5.78
N HIS A 170 -0.03 -13.41 4.47
CA HIS A 170 -0.24 -14.55 3.58
C HIS A 170 0.81 -15.64 3.82
N ARG A 171 2.11 -15.28 3.88
CA ARG A 171 3.19 -16.23 4.13
C ARG A 171 3.09 -16.91 5.50
N TYR A 172 2.59 -16.21 6.52
CA TYR A 172 2.34 -16.78 7.84
C TYR A 172 1.23 -17.83 7.83
N PHE A 173 0.11 -17.56 7.16
CA PHE A 173 -1.03 -18.47 7.12
C PHE A 173 -0.88 -19.60 6.10
N TYR A 174 -0.17 -19.36 4.99
CA TYR A 174 -0.03 -20.26 3.85
C TYR A 174 1.42 -20.33 3.36
N PRO A 175 2.34 -20.87 4.17
CA PRO A 175 3.78 -20.85 3.88
C PRO A 175 4.15 -21.62 2.61
N GLU A 176 3.34 -22.60 2.19
CA GLU A 176 3.60 -23.47 1.03
C GLU A 176 3.12 -22.89 -0.30
N ASP A 177 2.43 -21.74 -0.29
CA ASP A 177 1.90 -21.16 -1.52
C ASP A 177 2.96 -20.57 -2.44
N VAL A 178 4.12 -20.22 -1.91
CA VAL A 178 5.20 -19.58 -2.66
C VAL A 178 6.57 -20.04 -2.16
N GLU A 179 7.56 -20.07 -3.04
CA GLU A 179 8.93 -20.42 -2.69
C GLU A 179 9.62 -19.33 -1.87
N LEU A 180 9.29 -18.05 -2.14
CA LEU A 180 9.85 -16.92 -1.41
C LEU A 180 8.90 -15.71 -1.41
N SER A 181 9.14 -14.78 -0.48
CA SER A 181 8.37 -13.55 -0.34
C SER A 181 9.27 -12.32 -0.28
N VAL A 182 8.87 -11.23 -0.95
CA VAL A 182 9.61 -9.97 -0.94
C VAL A 182 8.67 -8.82 -0.56
N PRO A 183 8.43 -8.60 0.74
CA PRO A 183 7.69 -7.44 1.23
C PRO A 183 8.55 -6.16 1.17
N TYR A 184 8.05 -5.12 0.48
CA TYR A 184 8.66 -3.80 0.41
C TYR A 184 8.03 -2.85 1.42
N VAL A 185 8.87 -2.15 2.17
CA VAL A 185 8.49 -1.08 3.14
C VAL A 185 7.28 -1.46 3.99
N ALA A 186 7.27 -2.72 4.42
CA ALA A 186 6.19 -3.36 5.16
C ALA A 186 6.35 -3.10 6.67
N PRO A 187 5.52 -2.26 7.32
CA PRO A 187 5.58 -2.08 8.77
C PRO A 187 5.08 -3.34 9.48
N ILE A 188 5.79 -3.76 10.53
CA ILE A 188 5.38 -4.85 11.42
C ILE A 188 5.05 -4.23 12.77
N ASN A 189 3.88 -3.60 12.85
CA ASN A 189 3.39 -3.02 14.10
C ASN A 189 2.99 -4.13 15.07
N LEU A 190 3.07 -3.84 16.36
CA LEU A 190 2.76 -4.79 17.44
C LEU A 190 1.58 -4.33 18.31
N GLU A 191 1.13 -3.10 18.11
CA GLU A 191 0.06 -2.45 18.87
C GLU A 191 -0.79 -1.58 17.95
N LYS A 192 -2.01 -1.21 18.41
CA LYS A 192 -2.91 -0.30 17.68
C LYS A 192 -2.19 1.01 17.33
N ILE A 193 -1.52 1.60 18.31
CA ILE A 193 -0.64 2.76 18.15
C ILE A 193 0.75 2.34 18.61
N ASP A 194 1.63 2.04 17.66
CA ASP A 194 2.95 1.53 17.98
C ASP A 194 3.91 2.68 18.36
N PRO A 195 4.43 2.71 19.60
CA PRO A 195 5.25 3.82 20.09
C PRO A 195 6.62 3.94 19.37
N ARG A 196 7.03 2.90 18.64
CA ARG A 196 8.27 2.94 17.83
C ARG A 196 8.17 3.98 16.71
N LEU A 197 6.95 4.22 16.16
CA LEU A 197 6.71 5.20 15.10
C LEU A 197 7.00 6.63 15.60
N GLU A 198 6.43 7.03 16.73
CA GLU A 198 6.69 8.35 17.32
C GLU A 198 8.17 8.51 17.70
N LYS A 199 8.75 7.49 18.36
CA LYS A 199 10.17 7.51 18.77
C LYS A 199 11.13 7.64 17.58
N PHE A 200 10.82 6.97 16.47
CA PHE A 200 11.64 7.04 15.25
C PHE A 200 11.53 8.42 14.60
N LEU A 201 10.29 8.89 14.35
CA LEU A 201 10.01 10.18 13.75
C LEU A 201 10.65 11.33 14.56
N SER A 202 10.61 11.24 15.88
CA SER A 202 11.23 12.24 16.75
C SER A 202 12.76 12.34 16.63
N LYS A 203 13.41 11.36 16.01
CA LYS A 203 14.88 11.32 15.80
C LYS A 203 15.28 11.62 14.36
N LEU A 204 14.37 11.44 13.40
CA LEU A 204 14.66 11.72 12.00
C LEU A 204 15.09 13.17 11.80
N GLY A 205 16.08 13.37 10.94
CA GLY A 205 16.66 14.70 10.69
C GLY A 205 17.60 15.22 11.78
N GLY A 206 17.77 14.47 12.90
CA GLY A 206 18.72 14.78 13.97
C GLY A 206 19.89 13.81 14.05
N THR A 207 20.03 12.87 13.12
CA THR A 207 21.17 11.94 13.05
C THR A 207 22.34 12.55 12.26
N PRO A 208 23.59 12.08 12.48
CA PRO A 208 24.73 12.53 11.69
C PRO A 208 24.57 12.33 10.19
N GLU A 209 23.89 11.26 9.77
CA GLU A 209 23.61 10.95 8.36
C GLU A 209 22.64 11.96 7.75
N ASN A 210 21.59 12.31 8.48
CA ASN A 210 20.61 13.31 8.04
C ASN A 210 21.19 14.73 8.01
N ARG A 211 22.11 15.07 8.92
CA ARG A 211 22.81 16.39 8.91
C ARG A 211 23.63 16.61 7.64
N LYS A 212 24.16 15.54 7.04
CA LYS A 212 24.90 15.62 5.77
C LYS A 212 24.03 16.01 4.58
N LEU A 213 22.70 15.95 4.72
CA LEU A 213 21.76 16.42 3.70
C LEU A 213 21.61 17.95 3.68
N LEU A 214 22.15 18.65 4.69
CA LEU A 214 22.09 20.10 4.80
C LEU A 214 23.31 20.72 4.11
N GLU A 215 23.08 21.43 3.03
CA GLU A 215 24.10 22.28 2.42
C GLU A 215 24.31 23.55 3.26
N GLY A 216 25.56 23.83 3.65
CA GLY A 216 25.94 25.10 4.27
C GLY A 216 25.84 25.20 5.79
N GLY A 217 25.44 24.17 6.50
CA GLY A 217 25.30 24.12 7.95
C GLY A 217 24.10 24.94 8.46
N GLY A 218 23.29 24.36 9.26
CA GLY A 218 22.07 24.98 9.80
C GLY A 218 21.51 24.16 10.97
N LYS A 219 20.33 24.53 11.46
CA LYS A 219 19.58 23.70 12.40
C LYS A 219 19.34 22.32 11.77
N ASP A 220 19.38 21.27 12.59
CA ASP A 220 19.00 19.93 12.18
C ASP A 220 17.61 19.96 11.47
N ILE A 221 17.43 19.16 10.42
CA ILE A 221 16.18 19.08 9.65
C ILE A 221 14.96 18.89 10.58
N LYS A 222 15.11 18.09 11.61
CA LYS A 222 14.11 17.90 12.67
C LYS A 222 13.56 19.22 13.23
N TRP A 223 14.46 20.17 13.54
CA TRP A 223 14.09 21.46 14.14
C TRP A 223 13.52 22.42 13.11
N GLN A 224 13.96 22.34 11.86
CA GLN A 224 13.37 23.14 10.78
C GLN A 224 11.92 22.70 10.52
N ILE A 225 11.65 21.41 10.51
CA ILE A 225 10.29 20.85 10.39
C ILE A 225 9.42 21.30 11.56
N PHE A 226 9.93 21.21 12.79
CA PHE A 226 9.20 21.64 13.98
C PHE A 226 8.89 23.14 13.96
N ASP A 227 9.88 23.98 13.62
CA ASP A 227 9.72 25.42 13.53
C ASP A 227 8.72 25.80 12.42
N PHE A 228 8.71 25.08 11.29
CA PHE A 228 7.74 25.26 10.22
C PHE A 228 6.30 24.93 10.68
N GLN A 229 6.09 23.79 11.33
CA GLN A 229 4.79 23.44 11.91
C GLN A 229 4.30 24.51 12.90
N LYS A 230 5.20 24.94 13.79
CA LYS A 230 4.90 25.98 14.79
C LYS A 230 4.49 27.29 14.12
N ARG A 231 5.24 27.71 13.08
CA ARG A 231 4.93 28.92 12.29
C ARG A 231 3.55 28.84 11.63
N CYS A 232 3.21 27.69 11.03
CA CYS A 232 1.87 27.47 10.46
C CYS A 232 0.77 27.61 11.53
N LEU A 233 0.97 27.01 12.71
CA LEU A 233 0.02 27.12 13.83
C LEU A 233 -0.08 28.52 14.42
N GLU A 234 1.01 29.28 14.46
CA GLU A 234 1.03 30.67 14.95
C GLU A 234 0.38 31.68 14.00
N ASN A 235 0.31 31.34 12.71
CA ASN A 235 -0.27 32.20 11.66
C ASN A 235 -1.55 31.60 11.07
N MET A 236 -2.33 30.88 11.88
CA MET A 236 -3.60 30.28 11.45
C MET A 236 -4.56 31.33 10.87
N ASP A 237 -4.58 32.57 11.41
CA ASP A 237 -5.41 33.68 10.94
C ASP A 237 -5.09 34.10 9.49
N LYS A 238 -3.86 33.94 9.04
CA LYS A 238 -3.41 34.22 7.66
C LYS A 238 -3.58 33.02 6.72
N LEU A 239 -3.43 31.80 7.24
CA LEU A 239 -3.45 30.58 6.43
C LEU A 239 -4.86 29.99 6.26
N MET A 240 -5.77 30.20 7.22
CA MET A 240 -7.14 29.69 7.15
C MET A 240 -7.95 30.23 5.96
N PRO A 241 -7.85 31.50 5.53
CA PRO A 241 -8.50 31.96 4.30
C PRO A 241 -8.05 31.15 3.07
N LEU A 242 -6.76 30.85 2.94
CA LEU A 242 -6.21 30.03 1.84
C LEU A 242 -6.73 28.58 1.91
N MET A 243 -6.82 28.01 3.11
CA MET A 243 -7.41 26.70 3.32
C MET A 243 -8.91 26.66 2.95
N GLN A 244 -9.66 27.69 3.26
CA GLN A 244 -11.07 27.82 2.90
C GLN A 244 -11.25 27.92 1.38
N GLU A 245 -10.42 28.73 0.71
CA GLU A 245 -10.41 28.85 -0.75
C GLU A 245 -10.09 27.50 -1.41
N LEU A 246 -9.04 26.80 -0.95
CA LEU A 246 -8.70 25.46 -1.45
C LEU A 246 -9.85 24.47 -1.22
N THR A 247 -10.45 24.49 -0.03
CA THR A 247 -11.59 23.62 0.32
C THR A 247 -12.74 23.80 -0.65
N GLN A 248 -13.11 25.08 -0.92
CA GLN A 248 -14.15 25.41 -1.87
C GLN A 248 -13.79 25.01 -3.30
N ALA A 249 -12.59 25.36 -3.75
CA ALA A 249 -12.11 25.08 -5.11
C ALA A 249 -12.05 23.57 -5.43
N LYS A 250 -11.70 22.75 -4.43
CA LYS A 250 -11.60 21.29 -4.57
C LYS A 250 -12.88 20.53 -4.20
N GLY A 251 -13.83 21.19 -3.57
CA GLY A 251 -15.05 20.56 -3.07
C GLY A 251 -14.80 19.59 -1.91
N TYR A 252 -13.80 19.85 -1.07
CA TYR A 252 -13.50 19.03 0.09
C TYR A 252 -14.56 19.17 1.17
N SER A 253 -14.79 18.10 1.91
CA SER A 253 -15.64 18.05 3.10
C SER A 253 -14.88 17.38 4.24
N PHE A 254 -14.91 17.99 5.43
CA PHE A 254 -14.13 17.57 6.59
C PHE A 254 -15.00 17.25 7.82
N ASN A 255 -16.23 16.73 7.59
CA ASN A 255 -17.17 16.44 8.68
C ASN A 255 -16.66 15.32 9.59
N LYS A 256 -16.02 14.29 9.01
CA LYS A 256 -15.47 13.13 9.76
C LYS A 256 -14.38 13.56 10.76
N VAL A 257 -13.61 14.56 10.40
CA VAL A 257 -12.53 15.07 11.26
C VAL A 257 -12.93 16.27 12.11
N GLY A 258 -14.20 16.73 12.05
CA GLY A 258 -14.70 17.83 12.89
C GLY A 258 -14.56 19.22 12.28
N GLY A 259 -14.45 19.33 10.96
CA GLY A 259 -14.48 20.60 10.20
C GLY A 259 -13.13 21.07 9.67
N THR A 260 -13.19 22.13 8.85
CA THR A 260 -12.04 22.62 8.05
C THR A 260 -10.87 23.08 8.92
N GLU A 261 -11.12 23.76 10.06
CA GLU A 261 -10.04 24.21 10.95
C GLU A 261 -9.29 23.02 11.55
N ARG A 262 -10.02 22.00 12.03
CA ARG A 262 -9.40 20.81 12.57
C ARG A 262 -8.66 20.01 11.50
N ALA A 263 -9.21 19.89 10.30
CA ALA A 263 -8.53 19.28 9.15
C ALA A 263 -7.20 20.00 8.84
N PHE A 264 -7.19 21.33 8.88
CA PHE A 264 -5.97 22.10 8.67
C PHE A 264 -4.93 21.89 9.77
N LYS A 265 -5.35 21.87 11.03
CA LYS A 265 -4.47 21.52 12.17
C LYS A 265 -3.89 20.10 12.02
N LEU A 266 -4.71 19.14 11.59
CA LEU A 266 -4.25 17.77 11.31
C LEU A 266 -3.26 17.72 10.14
N THR A 267 -3.48 18.51 9.08
CA THR A 267 -2.55 18.66 7.96
C THR A 267 -1.16 19.15 8.44
N ILE A 268 -1.13 20.08 9.39
CA ILE A 268 0.12 20.57 9.99
C ILE A 268 0.78 19.46 10.85
N LEU A 269 -0.01 18.67 11.58
CA LEU A 269 0.53 17.54 12.38
C LEU A 269 1.03 16.40 11.51
N GLU A 270 0.41 16.15 10.36
CA GLU A 270 0.84 15.14 9.39
C GLU A 270 2.16 15.49 8.69
N PHE A 271 2.50 16.77 8.61
CA PHE A 271 3.63 17.27 7.83
C PHE A 271 4.95 16.51 8.06
N PRO A 272 5.42 16.21 9.28
CA PRO A 272 6.68 15.48 9.48
C PRO A 272 6.63 14.06 8.91
N PHE A 273 5.51 13.38 9.08
CA PHE A 273 5.34 12.01 8.59
C PHE A 273 5.35 11.99 7.06
N ALA A 274 4.53 12.81 6.43
CA ALA A 274 4.47 12.93 4.98
C ALA A 274 5.79 13.42 4.37
N PHE A 275 6.49 14.36 5.04
CA PHE A 275 7.78 14.87 4.60
C PHE A 275 8.80 13.73 4.41
N TRP A 276 8.94 12.87 5.39
CA TRP A 276 9.89 11.77 5.36
C TRP A 276 9.41 10.58 4.54
N GLN A 277 8.13 10.28 4.58
CA GLN A 277 7.56 9.17 3.82
C GLN A 277 7.73 9.35 2.31
N TRP A 278 7.59 10.58 1.81
CA TRP A 278 7.62 10.84 0.38
C TRP A 278 8.93 11.43 -0.13
N GLY A 279 9.92 11.62 0.73
CA GLY A 279 11.25 12.09 0.37
C GLY A 279 11.24 13.54 -0.12
N ASN A 280 10.62 14.44 0.65
CA ASN A 280 10.61 15.86 0.31
C ASN A 280 11.97 16.52 0.57
N ASN A 281 12.26 17.59 -0.18
CA ASN A 281 13.52 18.31 -0.10
C ASN A 281 13.41 19.45 0.93
N ILE A 282 14.26 19.42 1.96
CA ILE A 282 14.32 20.44 3.00
C ILE A 282 14.69 21.81 2.45
N ASN A 283 15.50 21.88 1.39
CA ASN A 283 15.92 23.15 0.79
C ASN A 283 14.80 23.89 0.05
N GLU A 284 13.67 23.23 -0.19
CA GLU A 284 12.47 23.84 -0.74
C GLU A 284 11.54 24.45 0.34
N MET A 285 11.84 24.20 1.62
CA MET A 285 11.03 24.74 2.72
C MET A 285 11.21 26.28 2.81
N PRO A 286 10.11 27.03 2.89
CA PRO A 286 10.16 28.49 3.08
C PRO A 286 11.02 28.88 4.28
N GLN A 287 11.97 29.83 4.06
CA GLN A 287 12.89 30.27 5.08
C GLN A 287 12.14 30.90 6.30
N PRO A 288 12.76 30.95 7.50
CA PRO A 288 12.11 31.51 8.69
C PRO A 288 11.62 32.96 8.51
N GLU A 289 12.31 33.75 7.68
CA GLU A 289 12.03 35.14 7.39
C GLU A 289 10.97 35.34 6.29
N GLU A 290 10.53 34.23 5.62
CA GLU A 290 9.50 34.30 4.59
C GLU A 290 8.18 34.80 5.19
N ASP A 291 7.60 35.84 4.62
CA ASP A 291 6.35 36.48 5.02
C ASP A 291 5.23 36.35 3.96
N ASP A 292 5.51 35.70 2.80
CA ASP A 292 4.48 35.31 1.85
C ASP A 292 3.74 34.04 2.33
N TYR A 293 2.58 34.28 2.89
CA TYR A 293 1.73 33.18 3.39
C TYR A 293 1.22 32.25 2.30
N ASN A 294 1.20 32.66 1.01
CA ASN A 294 0.88 31.76 -0.09
C ASN A 294 2.01 30.74 -0.31
N GLU A 295 3.27 31.15 -0.23
CA GLU A 295 4.40 30.24 -0.34
C GLU A 295 4.41 29.23 0.82
N ILE A 296 4.21 29.71 2.04
CA ILE A 296 4.11 28.87 3.25
C ILE A 296 2.98 27.84 3.09
N PHE A 297 1.79 28.30 2.70
CA PHE A 297 0.62 27.45 2.51
C PHE A 297 0.83 26.41 1.38
N ASN A 298 1.32 26.87 0.24
CA ASN A 298 1.56 26.01 -0.91
C ASN A 298 2.59 24.91 -0.62
N TYR A 299 3.64 25.24 0.14
CA TYR A 299 4.62 24.25 0.56
C TYR A 299 4.01 23.23 1.55
N LEU A 300 3.26 23.70 2.54
CA LEU A 300 2.54 22.83 3.49
C LEU A 300 1.66 21.83 2.73
N VAL A 301 0.81 22.32 1.83
CA VAL A 301 -0.15 21.50 1.06
C VAL A 301 0.57 20.58 0.06
N LYS A 302 1.71 21.00 -0.50
CA LYS A 302 2.55 20.16 -1.36
C LYS A 302 3.09 18.93 -0.62
N VAL A 303 3.49 19.10 0.63
CA VAL A 303 4.11 18.04 1.45
C VAL A 303 3.05 17.20 2.15
N SER A 304 2.07 17.87 2.78
CA SER A 304 1.01 17.24 3.56
C SER A 304 -0.34 17.76 3.06
N SER A 305 -0.90 17.08 2.08
CA SER A 305 -2.14 17.53 1.45
C SER A 305 -3.36 17.32 2.35
N PRO A 306 -4.24 18.33 2.50
CA PRO A 306 -5.44 18.21 3.32
C PRO A 306 -6.48 17.25 2.74
N ASP A 307 -6.38 16.84 1.48
CA ASP A 307 -7.25 15.80 0.89
C ASP A 307 -7.17 14.46 1.63
N PHE A 308 -6.05 14.18 2.33
CA PHE A 308 -5.92 13.03 3.21
C PHE A 308 -7.00 12.96 4.30
N PHE A 309 -7.55 14.12 4.68
CA PHE A 309 -8.62 14.25 5.68
C PHE A 309 -10.00 14.52 5.07
N ASP A 310 -10.13 14.56 3.74
CA ASP A 310 -11.41 14.71 3.06
C ASP A 310 -12.32 13.50 3.31
N ASP A 311 -13.61 13.74 3.54
CA ASP A 311 -14.59 12.71 3.85
C ASP A 311 -14.60 11.58 2.82
N LYS A 312 -14.50 11.91 1.51
CA LYS A 312 -14.45 10.91 0.42
C LYS A 312 -13.16 10.11 0.42
N ALA A 313 -12.02 10.77 0.70
CA ALA A 313 -10.73 10.09 0.77
C ALA A 313 -10.71 9.08 1.93
N ILE A 314 -11.23 9.49 3.09
CA ILE A 314 -11.42 8.59 4.25
C ILE A 314 -12.35 7.42 3.89
N GLU A 315 -13.47 7.69 3.23
CA GLU A 315 -14.41 6.63 2.80
C GLU A 315 -13.79 5.64 1.80
N ASN A 316 -13.05 6.13 0.83
CA ASN A 316 -12.35 5.29 -0.14
C ASN A 316 -11.27 4.40 0.50
N LEU A 317 -10.69 4.86 1.62
CA LEU A 317 -9.68 4.13 2.38
C LEU A 317 -10.24 3.45 3.65
N GLN A 318 -11.56 3.39 3.81
CA GLN A 318 -12.18 2.90 5.03
C GLN A 318 -11.78 1.46 5.39
N ALA A 319 -11.59 0.59 4.39
CA ALA A 319 -11.08 -0.76 4.59
C ALA A 319 -9.62 -0.75 5.12
N PHE A 320 -8.80 0.22 4.71
CA PHE A 320 -7.47 0.42 5.29
C PHE A 320 -7.56 0.83 6.76
N TYR A 321 -8.36 1.86 7.07
CA TYR A 321 -8.48 2.35 8.45
C TYR A 321 -9.08 1.32 9.38
N TYR A 322 -10.11 0.59 8.94
CA TYR A 322 -10.67 -0.49 9.74
C TYR A 322 -9.60 -1.54 10.08
N ALA A 323 -8.90 -2.08 9.08
CA ALA A 323 -7.84 -3.04 9.32
C ALA A 323 -6.69 -2.47 10.18
N ALA A 324 -6.31 -1.20 9.97
CA ALA A 324 -5.26 -0.55 10.75
C ALA A 324 -5.64 -0.40 12.23
N LEU A 325 -6.90 -0.11 12.52
CA LEU A 325 -7.37 0.16 13.86
C LEU A 325 -7.92 -1.08 14.60
N THR A 326 -8.02 -2.22 13.89
CA THR A 326 -8.45 -3.50 14.48
C THR A 326 -7.37 -4.58 14.49
N GLU A 327 -6.42 -4.57 13.52
CA GLU A 327 -5.46 -5.67 13.39
C GLU A 327 -4.04 -5.26 13.01
N THR A 328 -3.79 -4.20 12.18
CA THR A 328 -2.45 -3.98 11.62
C THR A 328 -1.66 -2.83 12.26
N GLY A 329 -2.29 -2.01 13.07
CA GLY A 329 -1.68 -0.86 13.74
C GLY A 329 -1.51 0.37 12.85
N MET A 330 -1.43 1.53 13.50
CA MET A 330 -1.31 2.85 12.88
C MET A 330 -0.40 3.74 13.73
N TYR A 331 0.02 4.89 13.18
CA TYR A 331 0.61 5.97 13.96
C TYR A 331 -0.47 6.89 14.56
N ALA A 332 -0.04 7.84 15.37
CA ALA A 332 -0.90 8.88 15.94
C ALA A 332 -0.16 10.21 16.00
N TYR A 333 -0.90 11.29 16.14
CA TYR A 333 -0.33 12.62 16.28
C TYR A 333 -0.17 13.00 17.75
N ASN A 334 1.05 13.42 18.12
CA ASN A 334 1.33 13.94 19.46
C ASN A 334 1.19 15.48 19.46
N THR A 335 0.18 16.00 20.18
CA THR A 335 -0.09 17.45 20.28
C THR A 335 0.65 18.14 21.43
N LYS A 336 1.33 17.38 22.33
CA LYS A 336 2.04 17.94 23.50
C LYS A 336 2.98 19.10 23.16
N PRO A 337 3.79 19.05 22.07
CA PRO A 337 4.67 20.17 21.70
C PRO A 337 3.92 21.44 21.30
N PHE A 338 2.66 21.31 20.91
CA PHE A 338 1.80 22.35 20.37
C PHE A 338 0.52 22.58 21.21
N LYS A 339 0.51 22.14 22.48
CA LYS A 339 -0.68 22.12 23.36
C LYS A 339 -1.48 23.44 23.38
N LYS A 340 -0.82 24.61 23.19
CA LYS A 340 -1.51 25.91 23.20
C LYS A 340 -2.49 26.09 22.03
N PHE A 341 -2.33 25.32 20.93
CA PHE A 341 -3.17 25.37 19.73
C PHE A 341 -4.21 24.25 19.68
N PHE A 342 -4.11 23.28 20.59
CA PHE A 342 -4.97 22.08 20.68
C PHE A 342 -5.70 21.99 22.03
N LYS A 343 -6.17 23.16 22.54
CA LYS A 343 -6.84 23.22 23.84
C LYS A 343 -8.19 22.48 23.87
N ASP A 344 -8.82 22.38 22.71
CA ASP A 344 -10.13 21.74 22.55
C ASP A 344 -10.03 20.21 22.29
N GLU A 345 -8.82 19.68 22.11
CA GLU A 345 -8.62 18.25 22.00
C GLU A 345 -8.62 17.62 23.39
N PRO A 346 -9.46 16.60 23.62
CA PRO A 346 -9.61 15.98 24.94
C PRO A 346 -8.34 15.26 25.40
N GLU A 347 -7.60 14.69 24.45
CA GLU A 347 -6.37 13.91 24.69
C GLU A 347 -5.20 14.48 23.88
N PRO A 348 -3.98 14.39 24.41
CA PRO A 348 -2.78 14.89 23.73
C PRO A 348 -2.31 14.00 22.58
N ILE A 349 -2.96 12.88 22.35
CA ILE A 349 -2.70 11.95 21.25
C ILE A 349 -3.96 11.84 20.40
N ILE A 350 -3.86 12.27 19.14
CA ILE A 350 -4.95 12.16 18.17
C ILE A 350 -4.73 10.92 17.34
N THR A 351 -5.65 9.97 17.43
CA THR A 351 -5.68 8.73 16.65
C THR A 351 -6.54 8.89 15.40
N PHE A 352 -6.53 7.90 14.52
CA PHE A 352 -7.36 7.86 13.31
C PHE A 352 -8.76 7.27 13.56
N ASP A 353 -9.24 7.20 14.80
CA ASP A 353 -10.55 6.63 15.15
C ASP A 353 -11.71 7.35 14.43
N PHE A 354 -11.54 8.62 14.02
CA PHE A 354 -12.49 9.35 13.17
C PHE A 354 -12.73 8.71 11.79
N ALA A 355 -11.84 7.82 11.35
CA ALA A 355 -11.94 7.13 10.06
C ALA A 355 -12.64 5.75 10.16
N MET A 356 -13.01 5.30 11.38
CA MET A 356 -13.71 4.04 11.57
C MET A 356 -15.09 4.07 10.88
N PRO A 357 -15.54 2.93 10.34
CA PRO A 357 -16.91 2.78 9.85
C PRO A 357 -17.92 3.05 10.97
N LYS A 358 -19.03 3.68 10.61
CA LYS A 358 -20.13 3.94 11.56
C LYS A 358 -20.64 2.64 12.19
N GLY A 359 -20.72 2.62 13.52
CA GLY A 359 -21.13 1.45 14.30
C GLY A 359 -19.99 0.51 14.71
N TYR A 360 -18.76 0.81 14.27
CA TYR A 360 -17.55 0.02 14.58
C TYR A 360 -16.48 0.81 15.35
N GLU A 361 -16.83 1.97 15.87
CA GLU A 361 -15.92 2.91 16.55
C GLU A 361 -15.22 2.25 17.76
N ASN A 362 -15.87 1.27 18.39
CA ASN A 362 -15.35 0.54 19.54
C ASN A 362 -14.87 -0.88 19.20
N ALA A 363 -14.59 -1.19 17.93
CA ALA A 363 -14.09 -2.50 17.55
C ALA A 363 -12.76 -2.80 18.27
N PRO A 364 -12.58 -3.99 18.86
CA PRO A 364 -11.37 -4.34 19.60
C PRO A 364 -10.17 -4.47 18.65
N PHE A 365 -8.97 -4.17 19.16
CA PHE A 365 -7.73 -4.40 18.43
C PHE A 365 -7.13 -5.78 18.80
N ASN A 366 -6.75 -6.55 17.77
CA ASN A 366 -6.19 -7.90 17.93
C ASN A 366 -4.67 -7.87 18.09
N THR A 367 -4.17 -7.50 19.25
CA THR A 367 -2.72 -7.48 19.56
C THR A 367 -2.08 -8.86 19.45
N GLN A 368 -2.78 -9.91 19.89
CA GLN A 368 -2.23 -11.28 19.96
C GLN A 368 -1.80 -11.78 18.58
N GLN A 369 -2.60 -11.55 17.54
CA GLN A 369 -2.28 -11.98 16.17
C GLN A 369 -0.97 -11.37 15.68
N LEU A 370 -0.71 -10.09 15.98
CA LEU A 370 0.53 -9.43 15.58
C LEU A 370 1.75 -9.96 16.35
N GLN A 371 1.57 -10.26 17.63
CA GLN A 371 2.62 -10.87 18.45
C GLN A 371 2.98 -12.26 17.96
N ASP A 372 1.99 -13.08 17.60
CA ASP A 372 2.20 -14.42 17.05
C ASP A 372 2.95 -14.37 15.71
N ILE A 373 2.56 -13.46 14.81
CA ILE A 373 3.25 -13.24 13.53
C ILE A 373 4.69 -12.77 13.77
N ASN A 374 4.90 -11.82 14.67
CA ASN A 374 6.25 -11.35 14.99
C ASN A 374 7.12 -12.45 15.59
N HIS A 375 6.57 -13.27 16.46
CA HIS A 375 7.28 -14.44 17.02
C HIS A 375 7.65 -15.43 15.90
N TRP A 376 6.71 -15.75 15.02
CA TRP A 376 6.97 -16.62 13.87
C TRP A 376 8.07 -16.07 12.95
N LEU A 377 8.07 -14.76 12.68
CA LEU A 377 9.12 -14.10 11.89
C LEU A 377 10.52 -14.27 12.50
N GLN A 378 10.59 -14.31 13.84
CA GLN A 378 11.85 -14.44 14.57
C GLN A 378 12.34 -15.88 14.73
N THR A 379 11.46 -16.88 14.50
CA THR A 379 11.75 -18.29 14.84
C THR A 379 11.60 -19.26 13.67
N ASN A 380 10.52 -19.17 12.91
CA ASN A 380 10.10 -20.19 11.96
C ASN A 380 9.98 -19.73 10.52
N ALA A 381 9.93 -18.41 10.26
CA ALA A 381 9.80 -17.89 8.91
C ALA A 381 11.04 -18.21 8.06
N GLU A 382 10.82 -18.52 6.79
CA GLU A 382 11.88 -18.87 5.85
C GLU A 382 11.66 -18.16 4.51
N ASN A 383 12.76 -17.84 3.82
CA ASN A 383 12.77 -17.28 2.47
C ASN A 383 11.94 -15.98 2.33
N ILE A 384 12.03 -15.11 3.33
CA ILE A 384 11.44 -13.77 3.26
C ILE A 384 12.56 -12.74 3.22
N LEU A 385 12.57 -11.89 2.18
CA LEU A 385 13.54 -10.82 2.02
C LEU A 385 12.84 -9.47 2.11
N PHE A 386 13.10 -8.73 3.18
CA PHE A 386 12.53 -7.43 3.48
C PHE A 386 13.37 -6.30 2.92
N ILE A 387 12.73 -5.31 2.27
CA ILE A 387 13.35 -4.09 1.75
C ILE A 387 12.74 -2.88 2.45
N TYR A 388 13.59 -1.99 3.00
CA TYR A 388 13.16 -0.79 3.71
C TYR A 388 13.96 0.45 3.33
N GLY A 389 13.33 1.62 3.44
CA GLY A 389 13.99 2.92 3.38
C GLY A 389 14.37 3.42 4.77
N GLY A 390 15.62 3.85 4.98
CA GLY A 390 16.12 4.26 6.29
C GLY A 390 15.55 5.58 6.81
N SER A 391 14.97 6.41 5.95
CA SER A 391 14.27 7.65 6.32
C SER A 391 12.75 7.53 6.28
N ASP A 392 12.22 6.37 5.87
CA ASP A 392 10.79 6.13 5.86
C ASP A 392 10.25 5.96 7.29
N PRO A 393 9.26 6.77 7.75
CA PRO A 393 8.69 6.63 9.08
C PRO A 393 8.11 5.23 9.36
N TRP A 394 7.56 4.56 8.35
CA TRP A 394 7.05 3.19 8.48
C TRP A 394 8.17 2.16 8.78
N SER A 395 9.42 2.49 8.47
CA SER A 395 10.59 1.66 8.84
C SER A 395 10.90 1.67 10.33
N ALA A 396 10.25 2.53 11.12
CA ALA A 396 10.27 2.47 12.58
C ALA A 396 9.85 1.09 13.11
N THR A 397 8.94 0.44 12.41
CA THR A 397 8.44 -0.89 12.72
C THR A 397 8.91 -1.94 11.72
N ALA A 398 10.06 -1.70 11.07
CA ALA A 398 10.71 -2.71 10.24
C ALA A 398 10.91 -4.02 11.03
N VAL A 399 10.78 -5.15 10.34
CA VAL A 399 10.91 -6.48 10.98
C VAL A 399 12.17 -6.59 11.82
N ASP A 400 12.05 -7.18 12.99
CA ASP A 400 13.19 -7.60 13.83
C ASP A 400 13.34 -9.11 13.75
N LEU A 401 14.27 -9.57 12.93
CA LEU A 401 14.49 -11.00 12.67
C LEU A 401 15.24 -11.73 13.81
N LYS A 402 15.77 -10.97 14.79
CA LYS A 402 16.60 -11.55 15.87
C LYS A 402 17.72 -12.43 15.29
N LYS A 403 17.65 -13.74 15.58
CA LYS A 403 18.61 -14.76 15.11
C LYS A 403 18.10 -15.58 13.93
N ASN A 404 16.95 -15.22 13.33
CA ASN A 404 16.44 -15.94 12.19
C ASN A 404 17.27 -15.60 10.93
N ASP A 405 18.21 -16.46 10.60
CA ASP A 405 19.09 -16.35 9.44
C ASP A 405 18.50 -16.93 8.14
N LYS A 406 17.30 -17.51 8.19
CA LYS A 406 16.57 -17.99 7.01
C LYS A 406 15.84 -16.87 6.27
N CYS A 407 15.72 -15.70 6.90
CA CYS A 407 15.19 -14.48 6.31
C CYS A 407 16.28 -13.42 6.14
N ARG A 408 16.04 -12.41 5.31
CA ARG A 408 16.98 -11.29 5.09
C ARG A 408 16.27 -9.96 5.21
N LYS A 409 16.98 -8.95 5.70
CA LYS A 409 16.49 -7.57 5.77
C LYS A 409 17.55 -6.61 5.23
N TYR A 410 17.15 -5.78 4.28
CA TYR A 410 17.99 -4.72 3.72
C TYR A 410 17.34 -3.36 3.95
N ILE A 411 18.11 -2.43 4.49
CA ILE A 411 17.68 -1.05 4.75
C ILE A 411 18.60 -0.12 3.96
N LYS A 412 18.04 0.63 3.01
CA LYS A 412 18.77 1.66 2.27
C LYS A 412 18.78 2.95 3.05
N ALA A 413 19.97 3.39 3.52
CA ALA A 413 20.12 4.65 4.23
C ALA A 413 19.59 5.85 3.42
N ASN A 414 19.00 6.82 4.10
CA ASN A 414 18.45 8.07 3.51
C ASN A 414 17.41 7.87 2.39
N MET A 415 16.81 6.68 2.28
CA MET A 415 15.75 6.41 1.31
C MET A 415 14.37 6.42 1.99
N ASP A 416 13.39 6.93 1.28
CA ASP A 416 12.00 7.07 1.68
C ASP A 416 11.17 5.79 1.43
N HIS A 417 9.84 5.91 1.47
CA HIS A 417 8.88 4.83 1.21
C HIS A 417 8.92 4.26 -0.22
N LYS A 418 9.59 4.96 -1.13
CA LYS A 418 9.81 4.51 -2.53
C LYS A 418 10.99 3.53 -2.66
N CYS A 419 11.59 3.09 -1.55
CA CYS A 419 12.72 2.17 -1.55
C CYS A 419 12.38 0.83 -2.23
N ARG A 420 13.21 0.42 -3.18
CA ARG A 420 13.09 -0.82 -3.95
C ARG A 420 14.48 -1.48 -4.05
N ILE A 421 14.58 -2.68 -4.63
CA ILE A 421 15.86 -3.33 -4.90
C ILE A 421 16.73 -2.43 -5.79
N ALA A 422 16.14 -1.76 -6.77
CA ALA A 422 16.83 -0.83 -7.66
C ALA A 422 17.43 0.39 -6.94
N SER A 423 16.99 0.71 -5.72
CA SER A 423 17.52 1.82 -4.93
C SER A 423 18.90 1.55 -4.34
N PHE A 424 19.32 0.29 -4.28
CA PHE A 424 20.62 -0.10 -3.72
C PHE A 424 21.76 0.03 -4.74
N GLU A 425 22.96 0.24 -4.26
CA GLU A 425 24.20 0.21 -5.03
C GLU A 425 24.39 -1.17 -5.70
N ASN A 426 25.12 -1.19 -6.81
CA ASN A 426 25.27 -2.38 -7.65
C ASN A 426 25.69 -3.64 -6.88
N LEU A 427 26.63 -3.53 -5.92
CA LEU A 427 27.10 -4.67 -5.13
C LEU A 427 25.97 -5.25 -4.27
N THR A 428 25.33 -4.41 -3.46
CA THR A 428 24.20 -4.83 -2.59
C THR A 428 23.02 -5.36 -3.41
N ARG A 429 22.68 -4.66 -4.52
CA ARG A 429 21.63 -5.11 -5.42
C ARG A 429 21.91 -6.49 -6.02
N SER A 430 23.15 -6.74 -6.43
CA SER A 430 23.56 -8.05 -6.95
C SER A 430 23.48 -9.15 -5.90
N ALA A 431 23.88 -8.84 -4.64
CA ALA A 431 23.75 -9.77 -3.52
C ALA A 431 22.27 -10.11 -3.23
N ILE A 432 21.39 -9.10 -3.21
CA ILE A 432 19.94 -9.32 -3.07
C ILE A 432 19.42 -10.25 -4.16
N ILE A 433 19.75 -9.99 -5.43
CA ILE A 433 19.30 -10.79 -6.56
C ILE A 433 19.86 -12.22 -6.48
N LYS A 434 21.13 -12.39 -6.06
CA LYS A 434 21.76 -13.72 -5.86
C LYS A 434 20.98 -14.53 -4.83
N VAL A 435 20.64 -13.93 -3.67
CA VAL A 435 19.81 -14.58 -2.63
C VAL A 435 18.44 -14.99 -3.16
N LEU A 436 17.73 -14.09 -3.83
CA LEU A 436 16.39 -14.40 -4.36
C LEU A 436 16.43 -15.50 -5.42
N LYS A 437 17.44 -15.50 -6.28
CA LYS A 437 17.63 -16.57 -7.27
C LYS A 437 17.88 -17.92 -6.60
N SER A 438 18.75 -17.98 -5.59
CA SER A 438 19.04 -19.24 -4.90
C SER A 438 17.79 -19.82 -4.23
N TRP A 439 16.99 -18.99 -3.55
CA TRP A 439 15.74 -19.43 -2.95
C TRP A 439 14.71 -19.91 -3.99
N LEU A 440 14.63 -19.22 -5.14
CA LEU A 440 13.72 -19.60 -6.21
C LEU A 440 14.10 -20.92 -6.88
N THR A 441 15.40 -21.20 -7.03
CA THR A 441 15.91 -22.43 -7.68
C THR A 441 16.15 -23.57 -6.72
N GLY A 442 16.22 -23.30 -5.40
CA GLY A 442 16.60 -24.28 -4.39
C GLY A 442 18.10 -24.63 -4.40
N THR A 443 18.95 -23.72 -4.95
CA THR A 443 20.41 -23.88 -4.96
C THR A 443 21.02 -23.12 -3.78
N GLU A 444 22.04 -23.68 -3.14
CA GLU A 444 22.77 -22.99 -2.07
C GLU A 444 23.47 -21.73 -2.62
N VAL A 445 23.51 -20.67 -1.79
CA VAL A 445 24.32 -19.48 -2.08
C VAL A 445 25.77 -19.87 -1.74
N GLU A 446 26.63 -20.05 -2.73
CA GLU A 446 28.06 -20.09 -2.48
C GLU A 446 28.48 -18.73 -1.91
N GLU A 447 28.88 -18.71 -0.63
CA GLU A 447 29.52 -17.54 0.01
C GLU A 447 30.93 -17.41 -0.59
N GLU A 448 31.13 -16.34 -1.38
CA GLU A 448 32.46 -15.87 -1.79
C GLU A 448 33.06 -14.96 -0.73
#